data_5daa8163058c58c123db118b274dc62e
#
_entry.id   5daa8163058c58c123db118b274dc62e
#
_cell.length_a   1.000
_cell.length_b   1.000
_cell.length_c   1.000
_cell.angle_alpha   90.00
_cell.angle_beta   90.00
_cell.angle_gamma   90.00
#
_symmetry.space_group_name_H-M   'P 1'
#
loop_
_entity.id
_entity.type
_entity.pdbx_description
1 polymer ?
#
loop_
_entity_poly.entity_id
_entity_poly.type
_entity_poly.pdbx_seq_one_letter_code
_entity_poly.pdbx_strand_id
1 'polypeptide(L)'
;MAKKKIGSLKLQVKAGQANPSPPVGPALGQRGINIMEFCKAFNAKTADLEPGSPCPTIITYYQDKSFTMEIKTPPASFLLKKAAGLKPVGKRNRPQGSPKPGRDMVASVTLKQVREIAETKMKDLSANDIEAAMKIIVGSANSMGIEVK
;
A
#
# COMPACT_ATOMS: atom_id res chain seq x y z
N MET A 1 -19.99 16.73 19.84
CA MET A 1 -18.84 16.61 20.75
C MET A 1 -17.71 15.87 20.03
N ALA A 2 -16.48 16.34 20.14
CA ALA A 2 -15.34 15.67 19.55
C ALA A 2 -15.05 14.36 20.30
N LYS A 3 -15.03 13.23 19.57
CA LYS A 3 -14.70 11.93 20.15
C LYS A 3 -13.23 11.91 20.58
N LYS A 4 -12.95 11.46 21.81
CA LYS A 4 -11.58 11.40 22.31
C LYS A 4 -10.81 10.28 21.61
N LYS A 5 -9.81 10.68 20.80
CA LYS A 5 -8.90 9.75 20.12
C LYS A 5 -8.02 9.06 21.16
N ILE A 6 -7.98 7.73 21.16
CA ILE A 6 -7.06 6.93 21.99
C ILE A 6 -5.75 6.72 21.23
N GLY A 7 -5.83 6.37 19.95
CA GLY A 7 -4.65 6.11 19.17
C GLY A 7 -4.95 5.82 17.70
N SER A 8 -3.91 5.47 16.96
CA SER A 8 -4.02 5.02 15.57
C SER A 8 -3.11 3.83 15.33
N LEU A 9 -3.50 2.99 14.40
CA LEU A 9 -2.68 1.87 13.93
C LEU A 9 -2.66 1.86 12.40
N LYS A 10 -1.59 1.34 11.83
CA LYS A 10 -1.43 1.17 10.39
C LYS A 10 -1.43 -0.32 10.06
N LEU A 11 -2.26 -0.70 9.13
CA LEU A 11 -2.33 -2.07 8.60
C LEU A 11 -2.24 -2.04 7.08
N GLN A 12 -1.70 -3.09 6.52
CA GLN A 12 -1.73 -3.32 5.08
C GLN A 12 -2.65 -4.49 4.80
N VAL A 13 -3.77 -4.21 4.15
CA VAL A 13 -4.82 -5.19 3.85
C VAL A 13 -5.03 -5.24 2.35
N LYS A 14 -5.30 -6.41 1.81
CA LYS A 14 -5.61 -6.55 0.38
C LYS A 14 -7.02 -6.05 0.08
N ALA A 15 -7.15 -5.28 -0.99
CA ALA A 15 -8.45 -4.75 -1.44
C ALA A 15 -9.47 -5.86 -1.65
N GLY A 16 -10.67 -5.67 -1.12
CA GLY A 16 -11.78 -6.63 -1.23
C GLY A 16 -11.59 -7.95 -0.47
N GLN A 17 -10.48 -8.14 0.25
CA GLN A 17 -10.13 -9.41 0.92
C GLN A 17 -9.88 -9.23 2.43
N ALA A 18 -10.46 -8.22 3.05
CA ALA A 18 -10.38 -8.08 4.50
C ALA A 18 -11.19 -9.18 5.18
N ASN A 19 -10.55 -9.90 6.08
CA ASN A 19 -11.15 -10.96 6.88
C ASN A 19 -10.60 -10.95 8.32
N PRO A 20 -11.24 -11.65 9.27
CA PRO A 20 -10.81 -11.69 10.67
C PRO A 20 -9.47 -12.41 10.92
N SER A 21 -8.89 -13.05 9.92
CA SER A 21 -7.61 -13.73 10.06
C SER A 21 -6.43 -12.73 10.16
N PRO A 22 -5.24 -13.17 10.62
CA PRO A 22 -4.08 -12.30 10.64
C PRO A 22 -3.80 -11.66 9.26
N PRO A 23 -3.39 -10.37 9.19
CA PRO A 23 -2.98 -9.50 10.32
C PRO A 23 -4.11 -8.68 10.96
N VAL A 24 -5.34 -8.73 10.43
CA VAL A 24 -6.44 -7.85 10.84
C VAL A 24 -6.97 -8.21 12.22
N GLY A 25 -7.31 -9.47 12.45
CA GLY A 25 -7.93 -9.95 13.69
C GLY A 25 -7.14 -9.57 14.95
N PRO A 26 -5.88 -10.01 15.09
CA PRO A 26 -5.07 -9.72 16.28
C PRO A 26 -4.86 -8.23 16.50
N ALA A 27 -4.62 -7.45 15.44
CA ALA A 27 -4.32 -6.04 15.52
C ALA A 27 -5.52 -5.20 16.02
N LEU A 28 -6.71 -5.52 15.56
CA LEU A 28 -7.95 -4.84 15.95
C LEU A 28 -8.51 -5.38 17.26
N GLY A 29 -8.42 -6.70 17.47
CA GLY A 29 -8.92 -7.36 18.68
C GLY A 29 -8.26 -6.85 19.96
N GLN A 30 -6.95 -6.66 19.96
CA GLN A 30 -6.21 -6.09 21.10
C GLN A 30 -6.67 -4.67 21.48
N ARG A 31 -7.33 -3.96 20.57
CA ARG A 31 -7.80 -2.58 20.78
C ARG A 31 -9.32 -2.50 20.99
N GLY A 32 -9.99 -3.65 21.04
CA GLY A 32 -11.43 -3.73 21.26
C GLY A 32 -12.29 -3.18 20.11
N ILE A 33 -11.74 -3.13 18.90
CA ILE A 33 -12.46 -2.68 17.70
C ILE A 33 -13.25 -3.87 17.12
N ASN A 34 -14.48 -3.61 16.64
CA ASN A 34 -15.29 -4.62 15.98
C ASN A 34 -14.67 -5.03 14.63
N ILE A 35 -14.10 -6.22 14.58
CA ILE A 35 -13.38 -6.75 13.41
C ILE A 35 -14.32 -6.93 12.22
N MET A 36 -15.53 -7.43 12.44
CA MET A 36 -16.49 -7.69 11.36
C MET A 36 -16.98 -6.39 10.71
N GLU A 37 -17.23 -5.37 11.52
CA GLU A 37 -17.62 -4.05 11.04
C GLU A 37 -16.50 -3.41 10.20
N PHE A 38 -15.26 -3.52 10.68
CA PHE A 38 -14.09 -3.07 9.93
C PHE A 38 -13.98 -3.79 8.57
N CYS A 39 -14.07 -5.12 8.55
CA CYS A 39 -13.96 -5.89 7.31
C CYS A 39 -15.05 -5.51 6.29
N LYS A 40 -16.29 -5.35 6.73
CA LYS A 40 -17.39 -4.90 5.86
C LYS A 40 -17.16 -3.51 5.30
N ALA A 41 -16.80 -2.55 6.17
CA ALA A 41 -16.55 -1.17 5.77
C ALA A 41 -15.33 -1.04 4.85
N PHE A 42 -14.26 -1.79 5.12
CA PHE A 42 -13.06 -1.83 4.27
C PHE A 42 -13.36 -2.42 2.89
N ASN A 43 -14.00 -3.57 2.83
CA ASN A 43 -14.35 -4.22 1.57
C ASN A 43 -15.28 -3.35 0.72
N ALA A 44 -16.24 -2.66 1.34
CA ALA A 44 -17.12 -1.72 0.64
C ALA A 44 -16.33 -0.53 0.05
N LYS A 45 -15.41 0.06 0.82
CA LYS A 45 -14.58 1.18 0.36
C LYS A 45 -13.50 0.82 -0.67
N THR A 46 -13.13 -0.44 -0.75
CA THR A 46 -12.12 -0.95 -1.68
C THR A 46 -12.73 -1.70 -2.87
N ALA A 47 -14.05 -1.71 -3.00
CA ALA A 47 -14.74 -2.40 -4.10
C ALA A 47 -14.33 -1.89 -5.48
N ASP A 48 -14.06 -0.57 -5.59
CA ASP A 48 -13.64 0.09 -6.84
C ASP A 48 -12.15 -0.07 -7.14
N LEU A 49 -11.38 -0.61 -6.19
CA LEU A 49 -9.95 -0.83 -6.35
C LEU A 49 -9.68 -2.21 -6.95
N GLU A 50 -8.51 -2.35 -7.57
CA GLU A 50 -8.08 -3.64 -8.11
C GLU A 50 -8.04 -4.71 -7.01
N PRO A 51 -8.79 -5.82 -7.15
CA PRO A 51 -8.86 -6.87 -6.15
C PRO A 51 -7.46 -7.46 -5.84
N GLY A 52 -7.17 -7.62 -4.55
CA GLY A 52 -5.89 -8.18 -4.10
C GLY A 52 -4.72 -7.18 -4.08
N SER A 53 -4.91 -5.93 -4.52
CA SER A 53 -3.89 -4.88 -4.34
C SER A 53 -3.68 -4.57 -2.86
N PRO A 54 -2.44 -4.45 -2.40
CA PRO A 54 -2.19 -4.09 -1.01
C PRO A 54 -2.57 -2.64 -0.76
N CYS A 55 -3.48 -2.40 0.18
CA CYS A 55 -3.92 -1.07 0.57
C CYS A 55 -3.45 -0.76 1.98
N PRO A 56 -2.49 0.16 2.15
CA PRO A 56 -2.13 0.68 3.46
C PRO A 56 -3.32 1.44 4.04
N THR A 57 -3.72 1.09 5.25
CA THR A 57 -4.87 1.69 5.92
C THR A 57 -4.46 2.22 7.28
N ILE A 58 -4.79 3.47 7.55
CA ILE A 58 -4.64 4.08 8.87
C ILE A 58 -5.99 3.99 9.57
N ILE A 59 -6.02 3.33 10.71
CA ILE A 59 -7.22 3.16 11.53
C ILE A 59 -7.03 3.99 12.79
N THR A 60 -7.86 4.98 12.98
CA THR A 60 -7.92 5.77 14.22
C THR A 60 -9.06 5.26 15.06
N TYR A 61 -8.80 4.93 16.33
CA TYR A 61 -9.79 4.40 17.25
C TYR A 61 -10.02 5.35 18.42
N TYR A 62 -11.26 5.34 18.90
CA TYR A 62 -11.77 6.26 19.90
C TYR A 62 -12.19 5.52 21.17
N GLN A 63 -12.42 6.28 22.25
CA GLN A 63 -12.78 5.75 23.56
C GLN A 63 -14.14 5.00 23.56
N ASP A 64 -15.04 5.37 22.65
CA ASP A 64 -16.33 4.74 22.44
C ASP A 64 -16.28 3.45 21.60
N LYS A 65 -15.09 2.90 21.35
CA LYS A 65 -14.83 1.75 20.49
C LYS A 65 -15.18 1.97 19.01
N SER A 66 -15.58 3.18 18.64
CA SER A 66 -15.73 3.54 17.23
C SER A 66 -14.36 3.72 16.57
N PHE A 67 -14.33 3.61 15.25
CA PHE A 67 -13.10 3.82 14.48
C PHE A 67 -13.37 4.63 13.21
N THR A 68 -12.35 5.29 12.73
CA THR A 68 -12.29 5.88 11.39
C THR A 68 -11.15 5.25 10.62
N MET A 69 -11.35 5.03 9.33
CA MET A 69 -10.33 4.48 8.45
C MET A 69 -10.02 5.43 7.30
N GLU A 70 -8.73 5.57 7.03
CA GLU A 70 -8.17 6.26 5.87
C GLU A 70 -7.39 5.25 5.03
N ILE A 71 -7.86 4.99 3.82
CA ILE A 71 -7.22 4.04 2.89
C ILE A 71 -6.30 4.84 1.98
N LYS A 72 -5.03 4.44 1.95
CA LYS A 72 -4.01 5.04 1.08
C LYS A 72 -3.83 4.26 -0.21
N THR A 73 -3.20 4.90 -1.19
CA THR A 73 -2.86 4.25 -2.46
C THR A 73 -1.89 3.09 -2.25
N PRO A 74 -1.89 2.09 -3.15
CA PRO A 74 -0.97 0.96 -3.05
C PRO A 74 0.49 1.41 -2.94
N PRO A 75 1.37 0.63 -2.27
CA PRO A 75 2.78 0.98 -2.14
C PRO A 75 3.46 1.16 -3.51
N ALA A 76 4.38 2.12 -3.60
CA ALA A 76 5.15 2.36 -4.82
C ALA A 76 5.88 1.10 -5.31
N SER A 77 6.40 0.29 -4.38
CA SER A 77 7.04 -0.98 -4.70
C SER A 77 6.11 -1.99 -5.40
N PHE A 78 4.84 -2.01 -5.03
CA PHE A 78 3.85 -2.86 -5.70
C PHE A 78 3.57 -2.37 -7.12
N LEU A 79 3.34 -1.07 -7.28
CA LEU A 79 3.07 -0.45 -8.58
C LEU A 79 4.25 -0.59 -9.54
N LEU A 80 5.48 -0.39 -9.05
CA LEU A 80 6.69 -0.56 -9.84
C LEU A 80 6.89 -2.02 -10.29
N LYS A 81 6.68 -2.99 -9.42
CA LYS A 81 6.76 -4.41 -9.78
C LYS A 81 5.72 -4.80 -10.82
N LYS A 82 4.52 -4.25 -10.71
CA LYS A 82 3.45 -4.45 -11.68
C LYS A 82 3.80 -3.82 -13.04
N ALA A 83 4.26 -2.57 -13.05
CA ALA A 83 4.67 -1.86 -14.26
C ALA A 83 5.87 -2.54 -14.96
N ALA A 84 6.81 -3.05 -14.17
CA ALA A 84 7.97 -3.79 -14.67
C ALA A 84 7.65 -5.22 -15.15
N GLY A 85 6.41 -5.68 -14.97
CA GLY A 85 5.99 -7.03 -15.37
C GLY A 85 6.71 -8.16 -14.62
N LEU A 86 7.19 -7.91 -13.41
CA LEU A 86 7.92 -8.90 -12.64
C LEU A 86 7.03 -10.09 -12.28
N LYS A 87 7.45 -11.28 -12.72
CA LYS A 87 6.75 -12.52 -12.41
C LYS A 87 7.00 -12.95 -10.97
N PRO A 88 6.02 -13.60 -10.33
CA PRO A 88 6.21 -14.19 -9.01
C PRO A 88 7.32 -15.25 -9.03
N VAL A 89 8.27 -15.15 -8.11
CA VAL A 89 9.41 -16.07 -7.99
C VAL A 89 9.48 -16.62 -6.57
N GLY A 90 9.92 -17.88 -6.46
CA GLY A 90 10.18 -18.56 -5.19
C GLY A 90 8.94 -19.12 -4.49
N LYS A 91 9.16 -19.75 -3.32
CA LYS A 91 8.14 -20.45 -2.54
C LYS A 91 6.94 -19.58 -2.12
N ARG A 92 7.12 -18.26 -2.03
CA ARG A 92 6.06 -17.31 -1.64
C ARG A 92 5.23 -16.80 -2.81
N ASN A 93 5.54 -17.17 -4.03
CA ASN A 93 4.83 -16.79 -5.24
C ASN A 93 4.54 -15.27 -5.33
N ARG A 94 5.54 -14.44 -5.03
CA ARG A 94 5.45 -12.97 -5.04
C ARG A 94 6.50 -12.36 -5.95
N PRO A 95 6.17 -11.29 -6.70
CA PRO A 95 7.17 -10.55 -7.47
C PRO A 95 8.26 -10.02 -6.54
N GLN A 96 9.51 -10.29 -6.86
CA GLN A 96 10.66 -9.87 -6.06
C GLN A 96 11.51 -8.89 -6.87
N GLY A 97 12.11 -7.93 -6.16
CA GLY A 97 13.17 -7.09 -6.71
C GLY A 97 14.52 -7.82 -6.73
N SER A 98 15.57 -7.11 -7.08
CA SER A 98 16.93 -7.64 -7.07
C SER A 98 17.39 -7.99 -5.65
N PRO A 99 18.11 -9.11 -5.45
CA PRO A 99 18.79 -9.40 -4.21
C PRO A 99 20.02 -8.50 -3.97
N LYS A 100 20.54 -7.89 -5.03
CA LYS A 100 21.69 -6.96 -4.99
C LYS A 100 21.37 -5.69 -5.78
N PRO A 101 20.49 -4.82 -5.27
CA PRO A 101 20.15 -3.57 -5.94
C PRO A 101 21.40 -2.68 -6.10
N GLY A 102 21.49 -2.03 -7.25
CA GLY A 102 22.68 -1.24 -7.61
C GLY A 102 23.80 -2.02 -8.34
N ARG A 103 23.75 -3.35 -8.32
CA ARG A 103 24.63 -4.21 -9.12
C ARG A 103 23.84 -4.95 -10.20
N ASP A 104 22.79 -5.65 -9.78
CA ASP A 104 21.97 -6.49 -10.65
C ASP A 104 20.61 -5.82 -10.87
N MET A 105 20.33 -5.44 -12.09
CA MET A 105 19.01 -4.94 -12.50
C MET A 105 18.15 -6.12 -12.94
N VAL A 106 16.95 -6.26 -12.39
CA VAL A 106 16.04 -7.38 -12.68
C VAL A 106 14.97 -7.03 -13.71
N ALA A 107 14.67 -5.76 -13.87
CA ALA A 107 13.69 -5.25 -14.82
C ALA A 107 13.93 -3.77 -15.14
N SER A 108 13.19 -3.26 -16.12
CA SER A 108 13.19 -1.84 -16.44
C SER A 108 11.77 -1.30 -16.54
N VAL A 109 11.60 -0.04 -16.22
CA VAL A 109 10.36 0.74 -16.40
C VAL A 109 10.66 2.00 -17.20
N THR A 110 9.69 2.48 -17.95
CA THR A 110 9.84 3.72 -18.71
C THR A 110 9.51 4.94 -17.84
N LEU A 111 10.08 6.08 -18.17
CA LEU A 111 9.73 7.36 -17.52
C LEU A 111 8.23 7.66 -17.58
N LYS A 112 7.55 7.24 -18.65
CA LYS A 112 6.09 7.37 -18.77
C LYS A 112 5.34 6.59 -17.69
N GLN A 113 5.72 5.33 -17.47
CA GLN A 113 5.15 4.49 -16.40
C GLN A 113 5.44 5.06 -15.01
N VAL A 114 6.65 5.58 -14.80
CA VAL A 114 7.00 6.27 -13.54
C VAL A 114 6.10 7.49 -13.30
N ARG A 115 5.80 8.26 -14.35
CA ARG A 115 4.90 9.40 -14.26
C ARG A 115 3.48 8.99 -13.89
N GLU A 116 2.93 7.97 -14.51
CA GLU A 116 1.60 7.43 -14.20
C GLU A 116 1.50 6.98 -12.72
N ILE A 117 2.54 6.31 -12.23
CA ILE A 117 2.64 5.91 -10.81
C ILE A 117 2.71 7.14 -9.90
N ALA A 118 3.50 8.15 -10.27
CA ALA A 118 3.63 9.38 -9.51
C ALA A 118 2.30 10.14 -9.43
N GLU A 119 1.57 10.26 -10.53
CA GLU A 119 0.24 10.87 -10.58
C GLU A 119 -0.75 10.15 -9.66
N THR A 120 -0.77 8.82 -9.68
CA THR A 120 -1.62 8.01 -8.81
C THR A 120 -1.30 8.24 -7.33
N LYS A 121 -0.02 8.41 -7.00
CA LYS A 121 0.45 8.55 -5.62
C LYS A 121 0.57 9.99 -5.12
N MET A 122 0.32 11.00 -5.93
CA MET A 122 0.45 12.41 -5.52
C MET A 122 -0.31 12.73 -4.22
N LYS A 123 -1.43 12.07 -3.99
CA LYS A 123 -2.26 12.24 -2.77
C LYS A 123 -1.54 11.84 -1.48
N ASP A 124 -0.61 10.90 -1.57
CA ASP A 124 0.08 10.29 -0.43
C ASP A 124 1.55 10.72 -0.32
N LEU A 125 2.08 11.37 -1.35
CA LEU A 125 3.46 11.84 -1.38
C LEU A 125 3.59 13.27 -0.83
N SER A 126 4.73 13.57 -0.25
CA SER A 126 5.11 14.91 0.21
C SER A 126 5.67 15.80 -0.91
N ALA A 127 5.54 15.39 -2.17
CA ALA A 127 6.02 16.15 -3.32
C ALA A 127 5.05 17.28 -3.68
N ASN A 128 5.60 18.43 -4.01
CA ASN A 128 4.82 19.57 -4.47
C ASN A 128 4.48 19.47 -5.96
N ASP A 129 5.40 18.91 -6.75
CA ASP A 129 5.31 18.79 -8.20
C ASP A 129 5.38 17.34 -8.66
N ILE A 130 4.87 17.08 -9.87
CA ILE A 130 4.93 15.75 -10.46
C ILE A 130 6.38 15.29 -10.69
N GLU A 131 7.28 16.22 -11.03
CA GLU A 131 8.71 15.91 -11.21
C GLU A 131 9.38 15.47 -9.90
N ALA A 132 9.06 16.14 -8.79
CA ALA A 132 9.53 15.75 -7.47
C ALA A 132 8.97 14.37 -7.08
N ALA A 133 7.70 14.10 -7.37
CA ALA A 133 7.08 12.78 -7.17
C ALA A 133 7.75 11.70 -8.01
N MET A 134 8.06 11.98 -9.28
CA MET A 134 8.80 11.06 -10.15
C MET A 134 10.19 10.72 -9.59
N LYS A 135 10.92 11.70 -9.05
CA LYS A 135 12.23 11.46 -8.41
C LYS A 135 12.13 10.51 -7.22
N ILE A 136 11.08 10.64 -6.40
CA ILE A 136 10.81 9.74 -5.28
C ILE A 136 10.56 8.32 -5.78
N ILE A 137 9.77 8.16 -6.84
CA ILE A 137 9.49 6.85 -7.43
C ILE A 137 10.73 6.25 -8.08
N VAL A 138 11.53 7.03 -8.78
CA VAL A 138 12.82 6.59 -9.36
C VAL A 138 13.76 6.09 -8.26
N GLY A 139 13.89 6.80 -7.15
CA GLY A 139 14.66 6.34 -5.99
C GLY A 139 14.20 4.99 -5.45
N SER A 140 12.87 4.80 -5.38
CA SER A 140 12.29 3.51 -4.97
C SER A 140 12.57 2.40 -5.99
N ALA A 141 12.51 2.69 -7.29
CA ALA A 141 12.85 1.74 -8.35
C ALA A 141 14.32 1.30 -8.27
N ASN A 142 15.24 2.24 -8.11
CA ASN A 142 16.66 1.97 -7.98
C ASN A 142 16.97 1.09 -6.76
N SER A 143 16.31 1.34 -5.63
CA SER A 143 16.46 0.51 -4.42
C SER A 143 15.95 -0.92 -4.57
N MET A 144 15.12 -1.18 -5.57
CA MET A 144 14.61 -2.52 -5.89
C MET A 144 15.37 -3.20 -7.04
N GLY A 145 16.34 -2.54 -7.64
CA GLY A 145 17.05 -3.03 -8.82
C GLY A 145 16.20 -2.98 -10.09
N ILE A 146 15.33 -1.99 -10.23
CA ILE A 146 14.56 -1.69 -11.43
C ILE A 146 15.16 -0.45 -12.09
N GLU A 147 15.61 -0.62 -13.33
CA GLU A 147 16.16 0.46 -14.13
C GLU A 147 15.05 1.35 -14.67
N VAL A 148 15.27 2.66 -14.70
CA VAL A 148 14.34 3.63 -15.32
C VAL A 148 14.94 4.11 -16.64
N LYS A 149 14.20 3.93 -17.74
CA LYS A 149 14.57 4.28 -19.12
C LYS A 149 13.66 5.36 -19.69
#